data_721a780cf3f045c974c54c77df6acec2
#
_entry.id   721a780cf3f045c974c54c77df6acec2
#
_cell.length_a   1.000
_cell.length_b   1.000
_cell.length_c   1.000
_cell.angle_alpha   90.00
_cell.angle_beta   90.00
_cell.angle_gamma   90.00
#
_symmetry.space_group_name_H-M   'P 1'
#
loop_
_entity.id
_entity.type
_entity.pdbx_description
1 polymer ?
#
loop_
_entity_poly.entity_id
_entity_poly.type
_entity_poly.pdbx_seq_one_letter_code
_entity_poly.pdbx_strand_id
1 'polypeptide(L)'
;MENYSSEILKDKILKVFDSSNLSMPNHVGIIMDGNRRWAAENRKPVFFGHKEGTKNLEALTDFSIKIGIKYLTIFTFSTENWERPKLEVNYITKTLLNESLNENFDNLHKLGVKIVIRGSIEKLDNSLKRKIIDAQKKTLNNKSISLVIAFDLSLIHI
;
A
#
# COMPACT_ATOMS: atom_id res chain seq x y z
N MET A 1 -0.08 -6.86 23.31
CA MET A 1 0.58 -7.28 22.07
C MET A 1 2.06 -6.96 22.20
N GLU A 2 2.91 -7.97 22.11
CA GLU A 2 4.36 -7.77 22.17
C GLU A 2 4.79 -6.93 20.94
N ASN A 3 5.36 -5.76 21.20
CA ASN A 3 5.96 -4.91 20.16
C ASN A 3 7.30 -5.53 19.75
N TYR A 4 7.27 -6.49 18.81
CA TYR A 4 8.50 -6.98 18.21
C TYR A 4 9.10 -5.90 17.30
N SER A 5 10.38 -5.59 17.47
CA SER A 5 11.09 -4.76 16.50
C SER A 5 11.08 -5.46 15.13
N SER A 6 11.11 -4.69 14.04
CA SER A 6 11.09 -5.23 12.67
C SER A 6 12.24 -6.22 12.41
N GLU A 7 13.37 -6.09 13.10
CA GLU A 7 14.51 -7.00 13.02
C GLU A 7 14.23 -8.37 13.67
N ILE A 8 13.60 -8.39 14.84
CA ILE A 8 13.22 -9.65 15.51
C ILE A 8 12.21 -10.42 14.65
N LEU A 9 11.26 -9.72 14.03
CA LEU A 9 10.27 -10.33 13.13
C LEU A 9 10.92 -10.91 11.87
N LYS A 10 11.86 -10.19 11.28
CA LYS A 10 12.66 -10.64 10.15
C LYS A 10 13.39 -11.94 10.48
N ASP A 11 14.15 -11.97 11.58
CA ASP A 11 14.91 -13.14 11.99
C ASP A 11 14.03 -14.36 12.25
N LYS A 12 12.86 -14.16 12.88
CA LYS A 12 11.88 -15.23 13.09
C LYS A 12 11.36 -15.79 11.76
N ILE A 13 10.99 -14.94 10.80
CA ILE A 13 10.50 -15.36 9.50
C ILE A 13 11.58 -16.11 8.73
N LEU A 14 12.78 -15.56 8.63
CA LEU A 14 13.89 -16.23 7.93
C LEU A 14 14.19 -17.61 8.52
N LYS A 15 14.23 -17.75 9.85
CA LYS A 15 14.40 -19.03 10.52
C LYS A 15 13.29 -20.05 10.17
N VAL A 16 12.03 -19.61 10.08
CA VAL A 16 10.92 -20.49 9.69
C VAL A 16 11.11 -21.00 8.26
N PHE A 17 11.46 -20.13 7.33
CA PHE A 17 11.70 -20.53 5.94
C PHE A 17 12.91 -21.47 5.82
N ASP A 18 14.03 -21.16 6.45
CA ASP A 18 15.24 -22.00 6.46
C ASP A 18 14.96 -23.38 7.08
N SER A 19 14.26 -23.44 8.22
CA SER A 19 13.94 -24.69 8.91
C SER A 19 12.91 -25.55 8.16
N SER A 20 12.04 -24.92 7.35
CA SER A 20 10.98 -25.60 6.61
C SER A 20 11.40 -26.01 5.20
N ASN A 21 12.62 -25.68 4.78
CA ASN A 21 13.11 -25.85 3.39
C ASN A 21 12.18 -25.18 2.35
N LEU A 22 11.51 -24.08 2.74
CA LEU A 22 10.63 -23.27 1.90
C LEU A 22 11.37 -22.08 1.34
N SER A 23 11.11 -21.72 0.10
CA SER A 23 11.60 -20.49 -0.51
C SER A 23 10.72 -19.30 -0.13
N MET A 24 11.35 -18.14 0.13
CA MET A 24 10.61 -16.90 0.33
C MET A 24 9.78 -16.56 -0.91
N PRO A 25 8.50 -16.16 -0.77
CA PRO A 25 7.69 -15.79 -1.91
C PRO A 25 8.27 -14.55 -2.61
N ASN A 26 8.26 -14.57 -3.94
CA ASN A 26 8.70 -13.41 -4.72
C ASN A 26 7.63 -12.29 -4.74
N HIS A 27 6.38 -12.66 -4.63
CA HIS A 27 5.24 -11.76 -4.74
C HIS A 27 4.23 -11.99 -3.62
N VAL A 28 3.86 -10.92 -2.94
CA VAL A 28 2.82 -10.92 -1.91
C VAL A 28 1.72 -9.93 -2.32
N GLY A 29 0.46 -10.38 -2.29
CA GLY A 29 -0.71 -9.55 -2.51
C GLY A 29 -1.48 -9.34 -1.20
N ILE A 30 -1.90 -8.11 -0.93
CA ILE A 30 -2.63 -7.74 0.28
C ILE A 30 -3.85 -6.92 -0.08
N ILE A 31 -4.99 -7.29 0.49
CA ILE A 31 -6.22 -6.49 0.47
C ILE A 31 -6.26 -5.67 1.76
N MET A 32 -6.32 -4.36 1.63
CA MET A 32 -6.40 -3.44 2.78
C MET A 32 -7.82 -3.36 3.31
N ASP A 33 -8.22 -4.37 4.05
CA ASP A 33 -9.53 -4.44 4.70
C ASP A 33 -9.46 -4.07 6.19
N GLY A 34 -10.61 -3.77 6.77
CA GLY A 34 -10.78 -3.52 8.21
C GLY A 34 -10.60 -2.07 8.65
N ASN A 35 -10.18 -1.13 7.81
CA ASN A 35 -9.95 0.27 8.17
C ASN A 35 -11.19 0.94 8.79
N ARG A 36 -12.38 0.68 8.26
CA ARG A 36 -13.65 1.21 8.79
C ARG A 36 -14.01 0.58 10.14
N ARG A 37 -13.83 -0.75 10.26
CA ARG A 37 -14.08 -1.47 11.53
C ARG A 37 -13.15 -0.98 12.62
N TRP A 38 -11.86 -0.88 12.33
CA TRP A 38 -10.86 -0.34 13.24
C TRP A 38 -11.23 1.07 13.75
N ALA A 39 -11.67 1.96 12.86
CA ALA A 39 -12.11 3.30 13.24
C ALA A 39 -13.32 3.24 14.19
N ALA A 40 -14.33 2.42 13.89
CA ALA A 40 -15.50 2.25 14.72
C ALA A 40 -15.16 1.69 16.12
N GLU A 41 -14.35 0.64 16.20
CA GLU A 41 -13.87 0.03 17.45
C GLU A 41 -13.09 1.02 18.32
N ASN A 42 -12.33 1.92 17.69
CA ASN A 42 -11.58 2.98 18.37
C ASN A 42 -12.38 4.29 18.55
N ARG A 43 -13.69 4.29 18.26
CA ARG A 43 -14.58 5.47 18.35
C ARG A 43 -14.02 6.68 17.59
N LYS A 44 -13.40 6.44 16.43
CA LYS A 44 -12.82 7.47 15.57
C LYS A 44 -13.58 7.60 14.26
N PRO A 45 -13.59 8.77 13.64
CA PRO A 45 -14.07 8.94 12.27
C PRO A 45 -13.37 8.01 11.27
N VAL A 46 -14.09 7.57 10.23
CA VAL A 46 -13.62 6.58 9.22
C VAL A 46 -12.27 6.95 8.60
N PHE A 47 -12.03 8.23 8.35
CA PHE A 47 -10.77 8.71 7.76
C PHE A 47 -9.53 8.45 8.63
N PHE A 48 -9.66 8.35 9.95
CA PHE A 48 -8.55 7.93 10.81
C PHE A 48 -8.15 6.47 10.53
N GLY A 49 -9.13 5.61 10.28
CA GLY A 49 -8.84 4.22 9.90
C GLY A 49 -8.07 4.13 8.58
N HIS A 50 -8.48 4.91 7.57
CA HIS A 50 -7.76 4.96 6.29
C HIS A 50 -6.34 5.50 6.46
N LYS A 51 -6.15 6.53 7.27
CA LYS A 51 -4.81 7.09 7.57
C LYS A 51 -3.89 6.09 8.28
N GLU A 52 -4.41 5.34 9.26
CA GLU A 52 -3.65 4.27 9.92
C GLU A 52 -3.32 3.13 8.95
N GLY A 53 -4.25 2.79 8.05
CA GLY A 53 -3.98 1.84 6.96
C GLY A 53 -2.80 2.27 6.08
N THR A 54 -2.69 3.55 5.75
CA THR A 54 -1.55 4.07 4.96
C THR A 54 -0.22 3.94 5.71
N LYS A 55 -0.20 4.24 7.02
CA LYS A 55 1.01 4.04 7.84
C LYS A 55 1.42 2.56 7.90
N ASN A 56 0.45 1.66 8.02
CA ASN A 56 0.72 0.22 7.99
C ASN A 56 1.30 -0.22 6.66
N LEU A 57 0.87 0.38 5.54
CA LEU A 57 1.42 0.11 4.22
C LEU A 57 2.90 0.49 4.12
N GLU A 58 3.30 1.62 4.70
CA GLU A 58 4.71 2.05 4.72
C GLU A 58 5.58 1.06 5.49
N ALA A 59 5.16 0.72 6.72
CA ALA A 59 5.87 -0.24 7.56
C ALA A 59 5.96 -1.62 6.88
N LEU A 60 4.88 -2.05 6.21
CA LEU A 60 4.84 -3.30 5.46
C LEU A 60 5.77 -3.28 4.24
N THR A 61 5.86 -2.15 3.53
CA THR A 61 6.75 -2.00 2.38
C THR A 61 8.22 -2.09 2.83
N ASP A 62 8.60 -1.35 3.89
CA ASP A 62 9.94 -1.42 4.47
C ASP A 62 10.29 -2.85 4.92
N PHE A 63 9.36 -3.50 5.62
CA PHE A 63 9.54 -4.89 6.06
C PHE A 63 9.68 -5.87 4.88
N SER A 64 8.87 -5.71 3.83
CA SER A 64 8.93 -6.54 2.62
C SER A 64 10.28 -6.43 1.92
N ILE A 65 10.87 -5.23 1.87
CA ILE A 65 12.25 -5.02 1.37
C ILE A 65 13.26 -5.81 2.21
N LYS A 66 13.16 -5.71 3.54
CA LYS A 66 14.08 -6.37 4.47
C LYS A 66 14.08 -7.89 4.37
N ILE A 67 12.94 -8.50 4.07
CA ILE A 67 12.82 -9.96 3.89
C ILE A 67 12.99 -10.42 2.44
N GLY A 68 13.27 -9.50 1.50
CA GLY A 68 13.62 -9.84 0.13
C GLY A 68 12.44 -10.09 -0.83
N ILE A 69 11.22 -9.66 -0.50
CA ILE A 69 10.07 -9.68 -1.40
C ILE A 69 10.35 -8.77 -2.60
N LYS A 70 10.07 -9.26 -3.82
CA LYS A 70 10.31 -8.51 -5.07
C LYS A 70 9.11 -7.70 -5.53
N TYR A 71 7.91 -8.19 -5.28
CA TYR A 71 6.66 -7.56 -5.68
C TYR A 71 5.69 -7.56 -4.49
N LEU A 72 5.21 -6.37 -4.12
CA LEU A 72 4.16 -6.17 -3.14
C LEU A 72 2.97 -5.53 -3.84
N THR A 73 1.88 -6.28 -4.00
CA THR A 73 0.63 -5.75 -4.56
C THR A 73 -0.32 -5.39 -3.43
N ILE A 74 -0.76 -4.14 -3.40
CA ILE A 74 -1.74 -3.64 -2.44
C ILE A 74 -3.02 -3.29 -3.16
N PHE A 75 -4.12 -3.91 -2.76
CA PHE A 75 -5.45 -3.57 -3.24
C PHE A 75 -6.00 -2.43 -2.38
N THR A 76 -5.97 -1.21 -2.92
CA THR A 76 -6.26 0.01 -2.17
C THR A 76 -7.68 0.53 -2.35
N PHE A 77 -8.21 0.45 -3.57
CA PHE A 77 -9.52 0.99 -3.92
C PHE A 77 -10.17 0.14 -5.00
N SER A 78 -11.35 -0.42 -4.70
CA SER A 78 -12.11 -1.20 -5.67
C SER A 78 -13.12 -0.33 -6.44
N THR A 79 -13.60 -0.84 -7.58
CA THR A 79 -14.67 -0.18 -8.35
C THR A 79 -15.93 0.03 -7.52
N GLU A 80 -16.26 -0.91 -6.66
CA GLU A 80 -17.42 -0.85 -5.74
C GLU A 80 -17.26 0.26 -4.69
N ASN A 81 -16.04 0.69 -4.39
CA ASN A 81 -15.79 1.74 -3.41
C ASN A 81 -16.29 3.13 -3.87
N TRP A 82 -16.56 3.33 -5.15
CA TRP A 82 -17.18 4.56 -5.65
C TRP A 82 -18.62 4.76 -5.14
N GLU A 83 -19.30 3.67 -4.73
CA GLU A 83 -20.65 3.72 -4.13
C GLU A 83 -20.67 4.16 -2.66
N ARG A 84 -19.50 4.29 -2.03
CA ARG A 84 -19.39 4.79 -0.66
C ARG A 84 -19.86 6.25 -0.55
N PRO A 85 -20.16 6.73 0.69
CA PRO A 85 -20.49 8.14 0.90
C PRO A 85 -19.49 9.08 0.25
N LYS A 86 -19.96 10.10 -0.46
CA LYS A 86 -19.12 11.05 -1.23
C LYS A 86 -17.98 11.66 -0.41
N LEU A 87 -18.20 11.92 0.87
CA LEU A 87 -17.17 12.46 1.77
C LEU A 87 -16.01 11.46 1.96
N GLU A 88 -16.31 10.18 2.12
CA GLU A 88 -15.29 9.12 2.25
C GLU A 88 -14.51 8.96 0.94
N VAL A 89 -15.21 8.87 -0.20
CA VAL A 89 -14.57 8.77 -1.52
C VAL A 89 -13.66 9.97 -1.78
N ASN A 90 -14.13 11.19 -1.54
CA ASN A 90 -13.32 12.39 -1.70
C ASN A 90 -12.10 12.40 -0.77
N TYR A 91 -12.25 11.94 0.48
CA TYR A 91 -11.12 11.84 1.39
C TYR A 91 -10.06 10.88 0.86
N ILE A 92 -10.45 9.67 0.46
CA ILE A 92 -9.50 8.67 -0.05
C ILE A 92 -8.82 9.14 -1.34
N THR A 93 -9.61 9.62 -2.31
CA THR A 93 -9.12 9.90 -3.67
C THR A 93 -8.44 11.26 -3.81
N LYS A 94 -8.81 12.26 -3.00
CA LYS A 94 -8.26 13.63 -3.12
C LYS A 94 -7.28 13.96 -2.00
N THR A 95 -7.58 13.55 -0.76
CA THR A 95 -6.75 13.91 0.39
C THR A 95 -5.68 12.86 0.66
N LEU A 96 -6.09 11.65 0.99
CA LEU A 96 -5.17 10.61 1.44
C LEU A 96 -4.16 10.22 0.35
N LEU A 97 -4.62 10.01 -0.88
CA LEU A 97 -3.75 9.65 -2.00
C LEU A 97 -2.77 10.80 -2.34
N ASN A 98 -3.23 12.05 -2.26
CA ASN A 98 -2.39 13.23 -2.48
C ASN A 98 -1.35 13.42 -1.36
N GLU A 99 -1.75 13.23 -0.08
CA GLU A 99 -0.84 13.25 1.06
C GLU A 99 0.23 12.15 0.92
N SER A 100 -0.17 10.93 0.59
CA SER A 100 0.76 9.80 0.39
C SER A 100 1.78 10.08 -0.72
N LEU A 101 1.35 10.71 -1.82
CA LEU A 101 2.26 11.08 -2.91
C LEU A 101 3.18 12.25 -2.57
N ASN A 102 2.81 13.14 -1.66
CA ASN A 102 3.64 14.28 -1.28
C ASN A 102 4.59 13.95 -0.11
N GLU A 103 4.08 13.29 0.93
CA GLU A 103 4.81 13.07 2.18
C GLU A 103 5.71 11.84 2.11
N ASN A 104 5.24 10.77 1.47
CA ASN A 104 5.90 9.47 1.53
C ASN A 104 6.71 9.14 0.27
N PHE A 105 6.48 9.88 -0.82
CA PHE A 105 7.14 9.61 -2.10
C PHE A 105 8.67 9.63 -1.98
N ASP A 106 9.24 10.67 -1.37
CA ASP A 106 10.69 10.83 -1.27
C ASP A 106 11.33 9.71 -0.45
N ASN A 107 10.64 9.25 0.61
CA ASN A 107 11.10 8.13 1.42
C ASN A 107 11.07 6.82 0.62
N LEU A 108 9.97 6.53 -0.05
CA LEU A 108 9.85 5.34 -0.91
C LEU A 108 10.89 5.35 -2.03
N HIS A 109 11.14 6.51 -2.64
CA HIS A 109 12.14 6.65 -3.68
C HIS A 109 13.57 6.41 -3.15
N LYS A 110 13.91 6.95 -1.98
CA LYS A 110 15.20 6.70 -1.29
C LYS A 110 15.39 5.23 -0.93
N LEU A 111 14.32 4.53 -0.54
CA LEU A 111 14.34 3.09 -0.28
C LEU A 111 14.45 2.23 -1.55
N GLY A 112 14.46 2.84 -2.72
CA GLY A 112 14.55 2.14 -4.01
C GLY A 112 13.26 1.44 -4.40
N VAL A 113 12.09 1.91 -3.93
CA VAL A 113 10.77 1.37 -4.27
C VAL A 113 10.37 1.84 -5.66
N LYS A 114 10.03 0.91 -6.56
CA LYS A 114 9.40 1.19 -7.84
C LYS A 114 7.89 1.21 -7.66
N ILE A 115 7.26 2.35 -7.95
CA ILE A 115 5.79 2.51 -7.87
C ILE A 115 5.17 2.11 -9.21
N VAL A 116 4.16 1.23 -9.15
CA VAL A 116 3.40 0.77 -10.31
C VAL A 116 1.92 0.86 -9.98
N ILE A 117 1.15 1.59 -10.79
CA ILE A 117 -0.32 1.60 -10.68
C ILE A 117 -0.91 0.57 -11.64
N ARG A 118 -1.89 -0.20 -11.16
CA ARG A 118 -2.72 -1.12 -11.94
C ARG A 118 -4.19 -0.79 -11.75
N GLY A 119 -4.97 -0.83 -12.83
CA GLY A 119 -6.36 -0.43 -12.86
C GLY A 119 -6.55 0.94 -13.51
N SER A 120 -7.60 1.67 -13.14
CA SER A 120 -7.97 2.93 -13.78
C SER A 120 -7.74 4.13 -12.85
N ILE A 121 -7.16 5.19 -13.39
CA ILE A 121 -7.05 6.50 -12.72
C ILE A 121 -7.94 7.54 -13.39
N GLU A 122 -8.80 7.14 -14.33
CA GLU A 122 -9.58 8.06 -15.18
C GLU A 122 -10.54 8.95 -14.39
N LYS A 123 -11.11 8.44 -13.30
CA LYS A 123 -12.03 9.19 -12.43
C LYS A 123 -11.33 10.16 -11.46
N LEU A 124 -10.00 10.14 -11.38
CA LEU A 124 -9.22 11.08 -10.57
C LEU A 124 -9.11 12.43 -11.29
N ASP A 125 -8.88 13.50 -10.51
CA ASP A 125 -8.62 14.81 -11.10
C ASP A 125 -7.26 14.86 -11.84
N ASN A 126 -7.14 15.81 -12.78
CA ASN A 126 -5.96 15.90 -13.64
C ASN A 126 -4.65 16.19 -12.89
N SER A 127 -4.72 16.91 -11.77
CA SER A 127 -3.54 17.19 -10.94
C SER A 127 -3.01 15.91 -10.32
N LEU A 128 -3.89 15.11 -9.75
CA LEU A 128 -3.53 13.84 -9.12
C LEU A 128 -3.05 12.80 -10.14
N LYS A 129 -3.70 12.72 -11.31
CA LYS A 129 -3.24 11.88 -12.43
C LYS A 129 -1.79 12.20 -12.79
N ARG A 130 -1.45 13.48 -12.95
CA ARG A 130 -0.08 13.91 -13.25
C ARG A 130 0.91 13.49 -12.18
N LYS A 131 0.59 13.70 -10.90
CA LYS A 131 1.44 13.28 -9.77
C LYS A 131 1.71 11.78 -9.77
N ILE A 132 0.68 10.97 -10.02
CA ILE A 132 0.80 9.51 -10.12
C ILE A 132 1.74 9.12 -11.26
N ILE A 133 1.54 9.69 -12.45
CA ILE A 133 2.39 9.43 -13.63
C ILE A 133 3.83 9.84 -13.35
N ASP A 134 4.06 10.99 -12.75
CA ASP A 134 5.39 11.48 -12.40
C ASP A 134 6.08 10.60 -11.35
N ALA A 135 5.33 10.14 -10.34
CA ALA A 135 5.84 9.19 -9.35
C ALA A 135 6.30 7.87 -10.00
N GLN A 136 5.50 7.31 -10.91
CA GLN A 136 5.88 6.11 -11.64
C GLN A 136 7.14 6.33 -12.50
N LYS A 137 7.23 7.47 -13.21
CA LYS A 137 8.40 7.82 -14.04
C LYS A 137 9.66 7.97 -13.20
N LYS A 138 9.59 8.73 -12.10
CA LYS A 138 10.73 8.96 -11.20
C LYS A 138 11.26 7.69 -10.56
N THR A 139 10.38 6.72 -10.28
CA THR A 139 10.76 5.47 -9.63
C THR A 139 11.00 4.31 -10.59
N LEU A 140 10.92 4.54 -11.91
CA LEU A 140 10.99 3.49 -12.94
C LEU A 140 12.23 2.60 -12.81
N ASN A 141 13.37 3.19 -12.47
CA ASN A 141 14.66 2.51 -12.38
C ASN A 141 14.99 1.97 -10.98
N ASN A 142 14.09 2.13 -10.01
CA ASN A 142 14.25 1.59 -8.67
C ASN A 142 14.13 0.06 -8.69
N LYS A 143 14.92 -0.63 -7.83
CA LYS A 143 15.09 -2.10 -7.91
C LYS A 143 14.90 -2.83 -6.57
N SER A 144 14.68 -2.13 -5.46
CA SER A 144 14.54 -2.79 -4.16
C SER A 144 13.27 -3.64 -4.10
N ILE A 145 12.14 -3.07 -4.47
CA ILE A 145 10.84 -3.73 -4.55
C ILE A 145 9.94 -3.02 -5.55
N SER A 146 9.04 -3.75 -6.21
CA SER A 146 7.95 -3.16 -6.99
C SER A 146 6.68 -3.10 -6.12
N LEU A 147 6.29 -1.89 -5.70
CA LEU A 147 5.03 -1.64 -5.01
C LEU A 147 3.94 -1.42 -6.06
N VAL A 148 3.10 -2.41 -6.24
CA VAL A 148 1.98 -2.40 -7.18
C VAL A 148 0.72 -1.96 -6.44
N ILE A 149 0.18 -0.81 -6.79
CA ILE A 149 -1.03 -0.25 -6.20
C ILE A 149 -2.19 -0.54 -7.15
N ALA A 150 -3.09 -1.46 -6.76
CA ALA A 150 -4.30 -1.76 -7.49
C ALA A 150 -5.38 -0.73 -7.11
N PHE A 151 -5.80 0.06 -8.09
CA PHE A 151 -6.75 1.16 -7.93
C PHE A 151 -7.86 1.10 -8.97
N ASP A 152 -9.11 1.28 -8.54
CA ASP A 152 -10.33 1.17 -9.38
C ASP A 152 -10.36 -0.14 -10.18
N LEU A 153 -10.02 -1.24 -9.51
CA LEU A 153 -10.18 -2.60 -10.01
C LEU A 153 -11.33 -3.29 -9.28
N SER A 154 -12.11 -4.12 -10.00
CA SER A 154 -13.09 -5.00 -9.39
C SER A 154 -12.42 -6.32 -9.00
N LEU A 155 -12.71 -6.79 -7.78
CA LEU A 155 -12.27 -8.12 -7.32
C LEU A 155 -13.14 -9.26 -7.88
N ILE A 156 -14.28 -8.93 -8.48
CA ILE A 156 -15.27 -9.91 -8.93
C ILE A 156 -15.03 -10.29 -10.40
N HIS A 157 -14.30 -9.47 -11.16
CA HIS A 157 -14.12 -9.60 -12.61
C HIS A 157 -12.66 -9.85 -13.01
N ILE A 158 -11.92 -10.52 -12.14
CA ILE A 158 -10.56 -11.01 -12.45
C ILE A 158 -10.63 -12.44 -12.98
#